data_92b71854b3fe178c012062e74d8f6bf5
#
_entry.id   92b71854b3fe178c012062e74d8f6bf5
#
_cell.length_a   1.000
_cell.length_b   1.000
_cell.length_c   1.000
_cell.angle_alpha   90.00
_cell.angle_beta   90.00
_cell.angle_gamma   90.00
#
_symmetry.space_group_name_H-M   'P 1'
#
loop_
_entity.id
_entity.type
_entity.pdbx_description
1 polymer ?
#
loop_
_entity_poly.entity_id
_entity_poly.type
_entity_poly.pdbx_seq_one_letter_code
_entity_poly.pdbx_strand_id
1 'polypeptide(L)'
;MTALFILTQYFRDLGLQDLVVVAPDAGRVKLNKKFASKLGADLAILDKERPAQQVAEIGYVIGDVKGKTAVIVDDIIDTASTLRVASQTVLDAGARAVYAAATHPVLSGNAYENIADAGIEQIVVTDTIPLRAGAPDNITVLSCAELLTDSIRSIFSDRSVSDVFGGENQLF
;
A
#
# COMPACT_ATOMS: atom_id res chain seq x y z
N MET A 1 -8.82 -4.87 13.32
CA MET A 1 -8.44 -3.45 13.09
C MET A 1 -7.71 -3.35 11.77
N THR A 2 -7.68 -2.21 11.12
CA THR A 2 -7.00 -1.99 9.85
C THR A 2 -6.28 -0.64 9.87
N ALA A 3 -5.10 -0.55 9.26
CA ALA A 3 -4.37 0.71 9.08
C ALA A 3 -4.87 1.54 7.88
N LEU A 4 -5.88 1.04 7.16
CA LEU A 4 -6.44 1.69 5.98
C LEU A 4 -6.74 3.18 6.21
N PHE A 5 -7.31 3.52 7.37
CA PHE A 5 -7.67 4.90 7.72
C PHE A 5 -6.43 5.79 7.85
N ILE A 6 -5.41 5.33 8.58
CA ILE A 6 -4.16 6.08 8.79
C ILE A 6 -3.47 6.32 7.44
N LEU A 7 -3.33 5.26 6.64
CA LEU A 7 -2.66 5.33 5.33
C LEU A 7 -3.42 6.23 4.35
N THR A 8 -4.76 6.12 4.26
CA THR A 8 -5.54 6.97 3.36
C THR A 8 -5.52 8.44 3.79
N GLN A 9 -5.53 8.72 5.09
CA GLN A 9 -5.43 10.10 5.58
C GLN A 9 -4.08 10.71 5.17
N TYR A 10 -2.99 9.98 5.33
CA TYR A 10 -1.66 10.45 4.92
C TYR A 10 -1.61 10.82 3.43
N PHE A 11 -2.09 9.93 2.53
CA PHE A 11 -2.10 10.22 1.10
C PHE A 11 -3.03 11.38 0.72
N ARG A 12 -4.12 11.58 1.47
CA ARG A 12 -4.99 12.75 1.28
C ARG A 12 -4.27 14.04 1.65
N ASP A 13 -3.53 14.02 2.76
CA ASP A 13 -2.79 15.20 3.25
C ASP A 13 -1.59 15.56 2.37
N LEU A 14 -1.02 14.59 1.64
CA LEU A 14 0.01 14.85 0.62
C LEU A 14 -0.52 15.69 -0.56
N GLY A 15 -1.84 15.71 -0.79
CA GLY A 15 -2.45 16.50 -1.86
C GLY A 15 -2.03 16.11 -3.28
N LEU A 16 -1.62 14.86 -3.49
CA LEU A 16 -1.19 14.35 -4.79
C LEU A 16 -2.36 14.41 -5.79
N GLN A 17 -2.04 14.77 -7.04
CA GLN A 17 -3.03 14.90 -8.11
C GLN A 17 -3.03 13.66 -9.03
N ASP A 18 -4.15 13.42 -9.70
CA ASP A 18 -4.32 12.34 -10.68
C ASP A 18 -3.94 10.97 -10.10
N LEU A 19 -4.49 10.64 -8.93
CA LEU A 19 -4.18 9.41 -8.24
C LEU A 19 -4.83 8.19 -8.91
N VAL A 20 -4.08 7.11 -8.98
CA VAL A 20 -4.58 5.76 -9.26
C VAL A 20 -4.05 4.80 -8.21
N VAL A 21 -4.93 4.07 -7.57
CA VAL A 21 -4.54 3.00 -6.63
C VAL A 21 -4.30 1.72 -7.42
N VAL A 22 -3.19 1.06 -7.14
CA VAL A 22 -2.79 -0.16 -7.87
C VAL A 22 -2.81 -1.36 -6.93
N ALA A 23 -3.69 -2.31 -7.21
CA ALA A 23 -3.67 -3.61 -6.52
C ALA A 23 -2.53 -4.47 -7.08
N PRO A 24 -1.60 -4.95 -6.24
CA PRO A 24 -0.45 -5.72 -6.70
C PRO A 24 -0.82 -7.12 -7.21
N ASP A 25 -2.02 -7.58 -6.91
CA ASP A 25 -2.59 -8.84 -7.41
C ASP A 25 -4.13 -8.85 -7.28
N ALA A 26 -4.77 -9.86 -7.88
CA ALA A 26 -6.23 -10.03 -7.86
C ALA A 26 -6.80 -10.25 -6.45
N GLY A 27 -6.04 -10.83 -5.52
CA GLY A 27 -6.46 -11.06 -4.14
C GLY A 27 -6.61 -9.78 -3.32
N ARG A 28 -5.93 -8.70 -3.74
CA ARG A 28 -5.92 -7.40 -3.05
C ARG A 28 -6.93 -6.39 -3.61
N VAL A 29 -7.65 -6.74 -4.66
CA VAL A 29 -8.60 -5.82 -5.36
C VAL A 29 -9.63 -5.24 -4.40
N LYS A 30 -10.22 -6.05 -3.51
CA LYS A 30 -11.25 -5.59 -2.56
C LYS A 30 -10.73 -4.51 -1.60
N LEU A 31 -9.53 -4.72 -1.04
CA LEU A 31 -8.87 -3.74 -0.16
C LEU A 31 -8.53 -2.47 -0.94
N ASN A 32 -7.90 -2.63 -2.10
CA ASN A 32 -7.46 -1.51 -2.92
C ASN A 32 -8.63 -0.68 -3.47
N LYS A 33 -9.78 -1.32 -3.77
CA LYS A 33 -11.01 -0.62 -4.14
C LYS A 33 -11.52 0.28 -3.00
N LYS A 34 -11.47 -0.19 -1.74
CA LYS A 34 -11.81 0.65 -0.57
C LYS A 34 -10.83 1.81 -0.41
N PHE A 35 -9.54 1.55 -0.59
CA PHE A 35 -8.49 2.57 -0.54
C PHE A 35 -8.73 3.65 -1.61
N ALA A 36 -8.92 3.25 -2.86
CA ALA A 36 -9.22 4.14 -3.98
C ALA A 36 -10.46 4.98 -3.74
N SER A 37 -11.56 4.37 -3.29
CA SER A 37 -12.81 5.07 -2.97
C SER A 37 -12.61 6.15 -1.90
N LYS A 38 -11.81 5.87 -0.86
CA LYS A 38 -11.53 6.85 0.21
C LYS A 38 -10.68 8.04 -0.28
N LEU A 39 -9.86 7.84 -1.30
CA LEU A 39 -9.04 8.89 -1.91
C LEU A 39 -9.74 9.60 -3.09
N GLY A 40 -10.88 9.11 -3.55
CA GLY A 40 -11.50 9.58 -4.79
C GLY A 40 -10.63 9.27 -6.02
N ALA A 41 -9.85 8.19 -5.97
CA ALA A 41 -8.90 7.79 -6.99
C ALA A 41 -9.44 6.65 -7.87
N ASP A 42 -8.87 6.53 -9.08
CA ASP A 42 -9.09 5.37 -9.93
C ASP A 42 -8.44 4.11 -9.35
N LEU A 43 -8.83 2.94 -9.87
CA LEU A 43 -8.25 1.64 -9.51
C LEU A 43 -7.65 0.99 -10.74
N ALA A 44 -6.42 0.50 -10.59
CA ALA A 44 -5.76 -0.41 -11.54
C ALA A 44 -5.37 -1.71 -10.82
N ILE A 45 -5.16 -2.77 -11.58
CA ILE A 45 -4.82 -4.10 -11.06
C ILE A 45 -3.64 -4.64 -11.84
N LEU A 46 -2.64 -5.17 -11.15
CA LEU A 46 -1.58 -5.94 -11.78
C LEU A 46 -2.03 -7.39 -11.92
N ASP A 47 -2.10 -7.86 -13.16
CA ASP A 47 -2.34 -9.27 -13.45
C ASP A 47 -1.01 -9.97 -13.69
N LYS A 48 -0.77 -11.03 -12.92
CA LYS A 48 0.41 -11.87 -13.04
C LYS A 48 0.05 -13.10 -13.86
N GLU A 49 0.22 -13.03 -15.16
CA GLU A 49 0.29 -14.27 -15.93
C GLU A 49 1.58 -15.02 -15.59
N ARG A 50 1.45 -16.24 -15.12
CA ARG A 50 2.56 -17.18 -14.99
C ARG A 50 2.60 -18.06 -16.24
N PRO A 51 3.26 -17.66 -17.32
CA PRO A 51 3.54 -18.56 -18.42
C PRO A 51 4.67 -19.48 -17.97
N ALA A 52 4.39 -20.76 -17.75
CA ALA A 52 5.32 -21.86 -17.52
C ALA A 52 6.54 -21.59 -16.58
N GLN A 53 6.96 -22.62 -15.84
CA GLN A 53 8.18 -22.61 -15.03
C GLN A 53 9.36 -22.04 -15.81
N GLN A 54 10.01 -20.96 -15.29
CA GLN A 54 11.26 -20.33 -15.78
C GLN A 54 11.13 -19.17 -16.80
N VAL A 55 9.95 -18.59 -17.04
CA VAL A 55 9.83 -17.34 -17.82
C VAL A 55 9.61 -16.17 -16.88
N ALA A 56 10.26 -15.00 -17.14
CA ALA A 56 10.10 -13.78 -16.36
C ALA A 56 8.61 -13.40 -16.24
N GLU A 57 8.18 -13.07 -15.03
CA GLU A 57 6.80 -12.62 -14.77
C GLU A 57 6.55 -11.32 -15.57
N ILE A 58 5.78 -11.43 -16.66
CA ILE A 58 5.30 -10.27 -17.39
C ILE A 58 4.00 -9.85 -16.71
N GLY A 59 4.04 -8.74 -15.97
CA GLY A 59 2.85 -8.15 -15.36
C GLY A 59 2.11 -7.28 -16.38
N TYR A 60 0.81 -7.46 -16.49
CA TYR A 60 -0.05 -6.54 -17.24
C TYR A 60 -0.77 -5.61 -16.27
N VAL A 61 -0.94 -4.34 -16.67
CA VAL A 61 -1.74 -3.37 -15.94
C VAL A 61 -3.14 -3.36 -16.53
N ILE A 62 -4.13 -3.75 -15.74
CA ILE A 62 -5.55 -3.60 -16.07
C ILE A 62 -6.03 -2.29 -15.46
N GLY A 63 -6.38 -1.33 -16.27
CA GLY A 63 -6.75 0.02 -15.87
C GLY A 63 -5.81 1.07 -16.47
N ASP A 64 -6.13 2.35 -16.27
CA ASP A 64 -5.35 3.46 -16.81
C ASP A 64 -4.43 4.07 -15.76
N VAL A 65 -3.11 3.95 -15.99
CA VAL A 65 -2.06 4.53 -15.12
C VAL A 65 -1.25 5.60 -15.83
N LYS A 66 -1.46 5.79 -17.14
CA LYS A 66 -0.63 6.68 -17.94
C LYS A 66 -0.74 8.14 -17.50
N GLY A 67 0.40 8.75 -17.19
CA GLY A 67 0.49 10.12 -16.70
C GLY A 67 -0.02 10.35 -15.28
N LYS A 68 -0.51 9.31 -14.60
CA LYS A 68 -1.04 9.39 -13.24
C LYS A 68 0.03 9.14 -12.19
N THR A 69 -0.27 9.54 -10.96
CA THR A 69 0.50 9.15 -9.77
C THR A 69 -0.09 7.86 -9.21
N ALA A 70 0.68 6.79 -9.25
CA ALA A 70 0.24 5.47 -8.80
C ALA A 70 0.58 5.24 -7.32
N VAL A 71 -0.35 4.62 -6.59
CA VAL A 71 -0.13 4.18 -5.20
C VAL A 71 -0.36 2.67 -5.13
N ILE A 72 0.70 1.90 -4.98
CA ILE A 72 0.63 0.45 -4.79
C ILE A 72 0.33 0.17 -3.32
N VAL A 73 -0.77 -0.55 -3.03
CA VAL A 73 -1.20 -0.80 -1.64
C VAL A 73 -1.25 -2.29 -1.35
N ASP A 74 -0.53 -2.69 -0.31
CA ASP A 74 -0.53 -4.07 0.19
C ASP A 74 -0.74 -4.09 1.71
N ASP A 75 -0.84 -5.26 2.32
CA ASP A 75 -0.85 -5.41 3.78
C ASP A 75 0.56 -5.57 4.35
N ILE A 76 1.44 -6.26 3.63
CA ILE A 76 2.80 -6.62 4.07
C ILE A 76 3.80 -6.33 2.96
N ILE A 77 4.91 -5.69 3.30
CA ILE A 77 6.12 -5.67 2.48
C ILE A 77 7.15 -6.55 3.17
N ASP A 78 7.43 -7.74 2.59
CA ASP A 78 8.44 -8.65 3.11
C ASP A 78 9.79 -8.40 2.43
N THR A 79 10.15 -9.13 1.40
CA THR A 79 11.42 -8.92 0.67
C THR A 79 11.40 -7.73 -0.29
N ALA A 80 10.26 -7.08 -0.47
CA ALA A 80 10.01 -6.02 -1.46
C ALA A 80 10.24 -6.42 -2.93
N SER A 81 10.50 -7.70 -3.23
CA SER A 81 10.69 -8.15 -4.62
C SER A 81 9.43 -7.97 -5.47
N THR A 82 8.27 -8.33 -4.93
CA THR A 82 6.97 -8.09 -5.59
C THR A 82 6.72 -6.60 -5.80
N LEU A 83 7.01 -5.79 -4.79
CA LEU A 83 6.82 -4.34 -4.86
C LEU A 83 7.72 -3.71 -5.93
N ARG A 84 8.98 -4.13 -6.05
CA ARG A 84 9.92 -3.67 -7.08
C ARG A 84 9.41 -3.99 -8.49
N VAL A 85 8.98 -5.24 -8.73
CA VAL A 85 8.42 -5.65 -10.03
C VAL A 85 7.13 -4.88 -10.33
N ALA A 86 6.24 -4.74 -9.35
CA ALA A 86 4.99 -3.99 -9.50
C ALA A 86 5.25 -2.53 -9.86
N SER A 87 6.19 -1.86 -9.17
CA SER A 87 6.56 -0.49 -9.46
C SER A 87 7.09 -0.32 -10.87
N GLN A 88 8.04 -1.17 -11.29
CA GLN A 88 8.59 -1.12 -12.63
C GLN A 88 7.52 -1.32 -13.69
N THR A 89 6.62 -2.32 -13.52
CA THR A 89 5.51 -2.56 -14.46
C THR A 89 4.61 -1.34 -14.60
N VAL A 90 4.32 -0.65 -13.52
CA VAL A 90 3.47 0.55 -13.52
C VAL A 90 4.19 1.75 -14.17
N LEU A 91 5.49 1.91 -13.93
CA LEU A 91 6.32 2.94 -14.58
C LEU A 91 6.43 2.70 -16.09
N ASP A 92 6.67 1.45 -16.50
CA ASP A 92 6.75 1.05 -17.92
C ASP A 92 5.41 1.25 -18.65
N ALA A 93 4.28 1.12 -17.93
CA ALA A 93 2.96 1.45 -18.42
C ALA A 93 2.67 2.97 -18.51
N GLY A 94 3.65 3.81 -18.13
CA GLY A 94 3.62 5.24 -18.29
C GLY A 94 3.09 6.04 -17.11
N ALA A 95 3.07 5.49 -15.91
CA ALA A 95 2.79 6.25 -14.70
C ALA A 95 3.85 7.36 -14.51
N ARG A 96 3.42 8.51 -13.99
CA ARG A 96 4.29 9.66 -13.75
C ARG A 96 5.20 9.46 -12.54
N ALA A 97 4.66 8.83 -11.50
CA ALA A 97 5.35 8.56 -10.25
C ALA A 97 4.69 7.36 -9.55
N VAL A 98 5.45 6.63 -8.76
CA VAL A 98 4.96 5.51 -7.96
C VAL A 98 5.22 5.76 -6.48
N TYR A 99 4.19 5.58 -5.69
CA TYR A 99 4.20 5.51 -4.23
C TYR A 99 3.79 4.12 -3.80
N ALA A 100 4.10 3.76 -2.57
CA ALA A 100 3.63 2.50 -1.99
C ALA A 100 3.10 2.70 -0.57
N ALA A 101 2.18 1.85 -0.17
CA ALA A 101 1.66 1.80 1.20
C ALA A 101 1.52 0.37 1.68
N ALA A 102 1.92 0.11 2.92
CA ALA A 102 1.65 -1.16 3.58
C ALA A 102 1.46 -1.00 5.08
N THR A 103 0.70 -1.91 5.68
CA THR A 103 0.55 -1.94 7.14
C THR A 103 1.83 -2.46 7.79
N HIS A 104 2.35 -3.61 7.34
CA HIS A 104 3.41 -4.33 8.02
C HIS A 104 4.73 -4.30 7.26
N PRO A 105 5.73 -3.49 7.71
CA PRO A 105 7.05 -3.44 7.09
C PRO A 105 7.95 -4.55 7.65
N VAL A 106 7.77 -5.80 7.20
CA VAL A 106 8.64 -6.91 7.61
C VAL A 106 10.06 -6.68 7.11
N LEU A 107 10.20 -6.26 5.86
CA LEU A 107 11.43 -5.80 5.21
C LEU A 107 12.62 -6.76 5.43
N SER A 108 12.36 -8.05 5.21
CA SER A 108 13.36 -9.10 5.39
C SER A 108 14.36 -9.18 4.23
N GLY A 109 15.45 -9.91 4.45
CA GLY A 109 16.45 -10.19 3.41
C GLY A 109 16.96 -8.92 2.72
N ASN A 110 16.90 -8.90 1.39
CA ASN A 110 17.36 -7.81 0.52
C ASN A 110 16.29 -6.75 0.26
N ALA A 111 15.35 -6.53 1.22
CA ALA A 111 14.24 -5.61 1.01
C ALA A 111 14.71 -4.17 0.73
N TYR A 112 15.76 -3.71 1.42
CA TYR A 112 16.25 -2.34 1.25
C TYR A 112 16.92 -2.14 -0.11
N GLU A 113 17.64 -3.13 -0.62
CA GLU A 113 18.20 -3.11 -1.98
C GLU A 113 17.08 -3.10 -3.02
N ASN A 114 16.08 -3.97 -2.85
CA ASN A 114 14.92 -4.00 -3.75
C ASN A 114 14.13 -2.68 -3.75
N ILE A 115 14.03 -2.00 -2.61
CA ILE A 115 13.39 -0.69 -2.49
C ILE A 115 14.21 0.38 -3.20
N ALA A 116 15.53 0.38 -3.04
CA ALA A 116 16.40 1.33 -3.71
C ALA A 116 16.31 1.23 -5.24
N ASP A 117 16.11 0.02 -5.77
CA ASP A 117 16.01 -0.27 -7.21
C ASP A 117 14.58 -0.13 -7.75
N ALA A 118 13.57 0.10 -6.89
CA ALA A 118 12.17 0.06 -7.29
C ALA A 118 11.67 1.33 -8.03
N GLY A 119 12.41 2.43 -7.99
CA GLY A 119 11.96 3.70 -8.57
C GLY A 119 10.71 4.29 -7.87
N ILE A 120 10.54 4.00 -6.58
CA ILE A 120 9.42 4.46 -5.77
C ILE A 120 9.79 5.76 -5.07
N GLU A 121 8.98 6.80 -5.24
CA GLU A 121 9.19 8.12 -4.62
C GLU A 121 9.12 8.03 -3.09
N GLN A 122 8.11 7.35 -2.58
CA GLN A 122 7.91 7.19 -1.14
C GLN A 122 7.15 5.92 -0.80
N ILE A 123 7.57 5.24 0.27
CA ILE A 123 6.90 4.09 0.85
C ILE A 123 6.37 4.49 2.24
N VAL A 124 5.07 4.34 2.43
CA VAL A 124 4.39 4.69 3.69
C VAL A 124 4.00 3.41 4.41
N VAL A 125 4.51 3.23 5.59
CA VAL A 125 4.27 2.04 6.43
C VAL A 125 3.83 2.43 7.83
N THR A 126 3.47 1.47 8.66
CA THR A 126 3.15 1.74 10.06
C THR A 126 4.23 1.19 11.00
N ASP A 127 4.18 1.64 12.26
CA ASP A 127 5.08 1.21 13.33
C ASP A 127 4.70 -0.16 13.94
N THR A 128 3.90 -0.96 13.25
CA THR A 128 3.56 -2.32 13.69
C THR A 128 4.77 -3.25 13.76
N ILE A 129 5.83 -2.95 13.01
CA ILE A 129 7.12 -3.62 13.03
C ILE A 129 8.19 -2.53 12.94
N PRO A 130 9.16 -2.48 13.87
CA PRO A 130 10.22 -1.47 13.81
C PRO A 130 11.14 -1.68 12.61
N LEU A 131 11.56 -0.58 11.98
CA LEU A 131 12.53 -0.64 10.90
C LEU A 131 13.91 -1.04 11.44
N ARG A 132 14.63 -1.84 10.64
CA ARG A 132 16.04 -2.14 10.91
C ARG A 132 16.92 -0.92 10.61
N ALA A 133 18.11 -0.88 11.21
CA ALA A 133 19.12 0.12 10.88
C ALA A 133 19.44 0.13 9.37
N GLY A 134 19.69 1.31 8.81
CA GLY A 134 20.00 1.49 7.39
C GLY A 134 18.77 1.50 6.49
N ALA A 135 17.58 1.73 7.03
CA ALA A 135 16.38 1.91 6.22
C ALA A 135 16.56 3.07 5.21
N PRO A 136 16.09 2.91 3.96
CA PRO A 136 16.08 3.97 2.97
C PRO A 136 15.30 5.22 3.44
N ASP A 137 15.81 6.40 3.08
CA ASP A 137 15.23 7.69 3.50
C ASP A 137 13.82 7.94 2.94
N ASN A 138 13.43 7.23 1.88
CA ASN A 138 12.10 7.34 1.28
C ASN A 138 11.03 6.49 1.98
N ILE A 139 11.34 5.87 3.13
CA ILE A 139 10.35 5.17 3.96
C ILE A 139 9.83 6.10 5.04
N THR A 140 8.53 6.35 5.04
CA THR A 140 7.81 7.09 6.10
C THR A 140 7.06 6.12 6.99
N VAL A 141 7.25 6.26 8.31
CA VAL A 141 6.58 5.41 9.31
C VAL A 141 5.49 6.21 10.02
N LEU A 142 4.27 5.70 9.98
CA LEU A 142 3.10 6.25 10.66
C LEU A 142 2.82 5.48 11.95
N SER A 143 2.45 6.18 13.02
CA SER A 143 2.14 5.51 14.28
C SER A 143 0.71 4.94 14.30
N CYS A 144 0.57 3.73 14.81
CA CYS A 144 -0.70 3.10 15.13
C CYS A 144 -1.20 3.42 16.55
N ALA A 145 -0.47 4.21 17.33
CA ALA A 145 -0.74 4.43 18.74
C ALA A 145 -2.12 5.06 19.00
N GLU A 146 -2.53 6.04 18.20
CA GLU A 146 -3.85 6.68 18.33
C GLU A 146 -4.98 5.70 18.02
N LEU A 147 -4.86 4.96 16.92
CA LEU A 147 -5.82 3.92 16.53
C LEU A 147 -6.01 2.86 17.61
N LEU A 148 -4.90 2.41 18.21
CA LEU A 148 -4.93 1.43 19.30
C LEU A 148 -5.54 2.02 20.57
N THR A 149 -5.18 3.26 20.91
CA THR A 149 -5.71 3.98 22.07
C THR A 149 -7.23 4.14 21.98
N ASP A 150 -7.74 4.56 20.84
CA ASP A 150 -9.17 4.76 20.63
C ASP A 150 -9.95 3.44 20.64
N SER A 151 -9.36 2.38 20.09
CA SER A 151 -9.93 1.03 20.15
C SER A 151 -10.01 0.53 21.59
N ILE A 152 -8.94 0.67 22.37
CA ILE A 152 -8.90 0.31 23.80
C ILE A 152 -9.92 1.15 24.58
N ARG A 153 -9.97 2.46 24.38
CA ARG A 153 -10.92 3.35 25.05
C ARG A 153 -12.38 2.98 24.74
N SER A 154 -12.67 2.59 23.50
CA SER A 154 -14.00 2.15 23.09
C SER A 154 -14.41 0.88 23.86
N ILE A 155 -13.51 -0.11 23.96
CA ILE A 155 -13.76 -1.35 24.71
C ILE A 155 -14.04 -1.06 26.19
N PHE A 156 -13.20 -0.24 26.85
CA PHE A 156 -13.37 0.10 28.27
C PHE A 156 -14.60 0.98 28.56
N SER A 157 -15.19 1.60 27.54
CA SER A 157 -16.39 2.44 27.66
C SER A 157 -17.64 1.75 27.12
N ASP A 158 -17.62 0.43 26.91
CA ASP A 158 -18.72 -0.38 26.32
C ASP A 158 -19.25 0.20 24.99
N ARG A 159 -18.39 0.89 24.23
CA ARG A 159 -18.69 1.42 22.90
C ARG A 159 -18.22 0.46 21.81
N SER A 160 -18.82 0.60 20.62
CA SER A 160 -18.40 -0.20 19.46
C SER A 160 -17.02 0.20 18.98
N VAL A 161 -16.12 -0.76 18.82
CA VAL A 161 -14.81 -0.53 18.16
C VAL A 161 -14.98 -0.17 16.68
N SER A 162 -16.09 -0.55 16.04
CA SER A 162 -16.36 -0.19 14.64
C SER A 162 -16.51 1.32 14.46
N ASP A 163 -16.90 2.07 15.50
CA ASP A 163 -17.03 3.53 15.45
C ASP A 163 -15.68 4.21 15.17
N VAL A 164 -14.57 3.61 15.66
CA VAL A 164 -13.20 4.06 15.38
C VAL A 164 -12.88 4.00 13.87
N PHE A 165 -13.58 3.14 13.14
CA PHE A 165 -13.42 2.93 11.69
C PHE A 165 -14.58 3.51 10.87
N GLY A 166 -15.34 4.48 11.43
CA GLY A 166 -16.48 5.11 10.74
C GLY A 166 -17.67 4.17 10.55
N GLY A 167 -17.84 3.16 11.41
CA GLY A 167 -18.93 2.18 11.33
C GLY A 167 -18.76 1.12 10.23
N GLU A 168 -17.68 1.14 9.50
CA GLU A 168 -17.43 0.14 8.46
C GLU A 168 -17.09 -1.24 9.06
N ASN A 169 -17.84 -2.26 8.66
CA ASN A 169 -17.46 -3.64 8.97
C ASN A 169 -16.24 -4.03 8.13
N GLN A 170 -15.13 -4.27 8.80
CA GLN A 170 -13.84 -4.55 8.16
C GLN A 170 -13.68 -6.03 7.74
N LEU A 171 -14.63 -6.88 8.12
CA LEU A 171 -14.54 -8.33 7.91
C LEU A 171 -15.06 -8.79 6.54
N PHE A 172 -15.72 -7.92 5.76
CA PHE A 172 -16.31 -8.29 4.48
C PHE A 172 -16.13 -7.22 3.40
#